data_eb0c1c33c5a79f0fbeb30deabf5422e1
#
_entry.id   eb0c1c33c5a79f0fbeb30deabf5422e1
#
_cell.length_a   1.000
_cell.length_b   1.000
_cell.length_c   1.000
_cell.angle_alpha   90.00
_cell.angle_beta   90.00
_cell.angle_gamma   90.00
#
_symmetry.space_group_name_H-M   'P 1'
#
loop_
_entity.id
_entity.type
_entity.pdbx_description
1 polymer ?
#
loop_
_entity_poly.entity_id
_entity_poly.type
_entity_poly.pdbx_seq_one_letter_code
_entity_poly.pdbx_strand_id
1 'polypeptide(L)'
;MTAPDESDVGWRDWLILVAFVAVLAALVRVLSPHTAAARDVDGRFAGSPLHNWFESLHSGKGPCCSDADGTALSDVDWETRDGHYRVRIEGVWWDVPDEAVITEPNRAGRTMVWPIYFRTVNTPLRIEIRCFMPGSMI
;
A
#
# COMPACT_ATOMS: atom_id res chain seq x y z
N MET A 1 -38.24 43.52 33.51
CA MET A 1 -37.74 42.53 32.53
C MET A 1 -36.38 43.02 32.10
N THR A 2 -35.32 42.56 32.79
CA THR A 2 -33.94 42.89 32.49
C THR A 2 -33.40 41.79 31.56
N ALA A 3 -32.92 42.18 30.39
CA ALA A 3 -32.26 41.27 29.45
C ALA A 3 -30.98 40.72 30.09
N PRO A 4 -30.62 39.45 29.87
CA PRO A 4 -29.34 38.92 30.32
C PRO A 4 -28.23 39.60 29.56
N ASP A 5 -27.23 40.02 30.30
CA ASP A 5 -25.96 40.62 29.81
C ASP A 5 -25.17 39.56 29.00
N GLU A 6 -25.04 39.80 27.71
CA GLU A 6 -24.49 38.88 26.71
C GLU A 6 -23.01 39.22 26.37
N SER A 7 -22.24 39.62 27.37
CA SER A 7 -20.86 40.00 27.10
C SER A 7 -19.96 39.75 28.28
N ASP A 8 -19.53 38.48 28.45
CA ASP A 8 -18.22 38.20 29.07
C ASP A 8 -17.77 36.75 28.79
N VAL A 9 -17.71 36.41 27.52
CA VAL A 9 -16.80 35.33 27.15
C VAL A 9 -15.40 35.92 27.29
N GLY A 10 -14.81 35.74 28.47
CA GLY A 10 -13.53 36.31 28.83
C GLY A 10 -12.44 35.76 27.89
N TRP A 11 -11.46 36.59 27.61
CA TRP A 11 -10.26 36.23 26.82
C TRP A 11 -9.63 34.89 27.27
N ARG A 12 -9.85 34.49 28.52
CA ARG A 12 -9.43 33.20 29.11
C ARG A 12 -10.19 32.03 28.47
N ASP A 13 -11.48 32.18 28.24
CA ASP A 13 -12.31 31.12 27.63
C ASP A 13 -11.92 30.95 26.15
N TRP A 14 -11.60 32.06 25.49
CA TRP A 14 -11.09 32.01 24.12
C TRP A 14 -9.72 31.31 24.04
N LEU A 15 -8.82 31.54 24.98
CA LEU A 15 -7.53 30.86 25.08
C LEU A 15 -7.70 29.35 25.32
N ILE A 16 -8.64 28.95 26.18
CA ILE A 16 -8.95 27.54 26.45
C ILE A 16 -9.46 26.88 25.18
N LEU A 17 -10.35 27.54 24.44
CA LEU A 17 -10.90 27.03 23.19
C LEU A 17 -9.82 26.85 22.12
N VAL A 18 -8.92 27.82 21.97
CA VAL A 18 -7.78 27.74 21.04
C VAL A 18 -6.83 26.60 21.43
N ALA A 19 -6.52 26.46 22.71
CA ALA A 19 -5.68 25.39 23.21
C ALA A 19 -6.32 24.02 22.95
N PHE A 20 -7.61 23.88 23.18
CA PHE A 20 -8.35 22.64 22.93
C PHE A 20 -8.38 22.27 21.44
N VAL A 21 -8.62 23.23 20.55
CA VAL A 21 -8.58 23.02 19.10
C VAL A 21 -7.17 22.61 18.64
N ALA A 22 -6.12 23.23 19.19
CA ALA A 22 -4.74 22.89 18.87
C ALA A 22 -4.39 21.47 19.30
N VAL A 23 -4.83 21.04 20.49
CA VAL A 23 -4.65 19.66 20.98
C VAL A 23 -5.40 18.65 20.11
N LEU A 24 -6.65 18.96 19.74
CA LEU A 24 -7.42 18.11 18.84
C LEU A 24 -6.75 17.98 17.46
N ALA A 25 -6.27 19.08 16.90
CA ALA A 25 -5.57 19.07 15.61
C ALA A 25 -4.27 18.26 15.69
N ALA A 26 -3.52 18.34 16.80
CA ALA A 26 -2.34 17.53 17.04
C ALA A 26 -2.69 16.03 17.17
N LEU A 27 -3.75 15.69 17.90
CA LEU A 27 -4.25 14.32 18.04
C LEU A 27 -4.69 13.73 16.69
N VAL A 28 -5.40 14.51 15.87
CA VAL A 28 -5.80 14.07 14.53
C VAL A 28 -4.58 13.78 13.66
N ARG A 29 -3.52 14.57 13.73
CA ARG A 29 -2.27 14.33 12.99
C ARG A 29 -1.53 13.07 13.47
N VAL A 30 -1.55 12.80 14.77
CA VAL A 30 -0.89 11.60 15.34
C VAL A 30 -1.70 10.34 15.05
N LEU A 31 -3.03 10.42 15.06
CA LEU A 31 -3.94 9.31 14.82
C LEU A 31 -4.28 9.10 13.34
N SER A 32 -3.91 10.05 12.46
CA SER A 32 -4.07 9.83 11.02
C SER A 32 -3.20 8.66 10.61
N PRO A 33 -3.79 7.57 10.06
CA PRO A 33 -2.99 6.49 9.54
C PRO A 33 -2.07 7.09 8.48
N HIS A 34 -0.78 7.08 8.75
CA HIS A 34 0.20 7.33 7.72
C HIS A 34 -0.04 6.20 6.73
N THR A 35 -0.61 6.52 5.57
CA THR A 35 -0.59 5.58 4.45
C THR A 35 0.87 5.20 4.29
N ALA A 36 1.20 3.98 4.70
CA ALA A 36 2.51 3.41 4.42
C ALA A 36 2.59 3.31 2.90
N ALA A 37 3.07 4.37 2.26
CA ALA A 37 3.59 4.26 0.92
C ALA A 37 4.77 3.31 1.07
N ALA A 38 4.66 2.13 0.45
CA ALA A 38 5.81 1.26 0.30
C ALA A 38 6.84 2.08 -0.47
N ARG A 39 7.86 2.50 0.25
CA ARG A 39 8.93 3.35 -0.27
C ARG A 39 10.16 2.49 -0.40
N ASP A 40 10.87 2.71 -1.49
CA ASP A 40 12.28 2.33 -1.61
C ASP A 40 13.07 3.07 -0.52
N VAL A 41 13.02 2.53 0.71
CA VAL A 41 13.51 3.19 1.94
C VAL A 41 15.01 3.42 1.88
N ASP A 42 15.73 2.57 1.17
CA ASP A 42 17.19 2.65 0.99
C ASP A 42 17.61 3.28 -0.36
N GLY A 43 16.65 3.67 -1.19
CA GLY A 43 16.89 4.39 -2.43
C GLY A 43 17.61 3.58 -3.51
N ARG A 44 17.67 2.24 -3.39
CA ARG A 44 18.39 1.38 -4.34
C ARG A 44 17.89 1.49 -5.76
N PHE A 45 16.61 1.75 -5.92
CA PHE A 45 15.94 1.83 -7.22
C PHE A 45 15.55 3.26 -7.62
N ALA A 46 15.90 4.27 -6.80
CA ALA A 46 15.58 5.68 -7.08
C ALA A 46 16.15 6.17 -8.43
N GLY A 47 17.25 5.57 -8.91
CA GLY A 47 17.82 5.83 -10.22
C GLY A 47 17.25 4.99 -11.36
N SER A 48 16.28 4.12 -11.10
CA SER A 48 15.65 3.31 -12.15
C SER A 48 14.82 4.18 -13.10
N PRO A 49 14.96 4.04 -14.44
CA PRO A 49 14.11 4.77 -15.39
C PRO A 49 12.63 4.39 -15.27
N LEU A 50 12.31 3.28 -14.61
CA LEU A 50 10.96 2.79 -14.36
C LEU A 50 10.43 3.14 -12.96
N HIS A 51 11.23 3.81 -12.13
CA HIS A 51 10.88 4.09 -10.73
C HIS A 51 9.48 4.73 -10.60
N ASN A 52 9.24 5.85 -11.28
CA ASN A 52 7.95 6.55 -11.23
C ASN A 52 6.78 5.70 -11.74
N TRP A 53 7.04 4.81 -12.70
CA TRP A 53 6.03 3.90 -13.19
C TRP A 53 5.70 2.83 -12.16
N PHE A 54 6.69 2.22 -11.50
CA PHE A 54 6.45 1.28 -10.42
C PHE A 54 5.66 1.91 -9.27
N GLU A 55 5.99 3.16 -8.89
CA GLU A 55 5.28 3.91 -7.86
C GLU A 55 3.80 4.19 -8.22
N SER A 56 3.47 4.22 -9.52
CA SER A 56 2.11 4.45 -10.01
C SER A 56 1.27 3.18 -10.13
N LEU A 57 1.86 1.99 -10.01
CA LEU A 57 1.16 0.74 -10.24
C LEU A 57 0.07 0.47 -9.20
N HIS A 58 -1.09 0.06 -9.68
CA HIS A 58 -2.25 -0.28 -8.87
C HIS A 58 -2.88 -1.58 -9.36
N SER A 59 -3.38 -2.36 -8.41
CA SER A 59 -4.32 -3.46 -8.66
C SER A 59 -5.69 -3.11 -8.09
N GLY A 60 -6.69 -3.94 -8.27
CA GLY A 60 -7.98 -3.81 -7.60
C GLY A 60 -7.88 -3.85 -6.07
N LYS A 61 -6.78 -4.39 -5.53
CA LYS A 61 -6.48 -4.39 -4.09
C LYS A 61 -5.82 -3.08 -3.60
N GLY A 62 -5.54 -2.13 -4.50
CA GLY A 62 -4.94 -0.82 -4.23
C GLY A 62 -3.50 -0.70 -4.73
N PRO A 63 -2.72 0.29 -4.24
CA PRO A 63 -1.37 0.55 -4.70
C PRO A 63 -0.49 -0.70 -4.55
N CYS A 64 0.27 -1.01 -5.59
CA CYS A 64 1.37 -1.97 -5.50
C CYS A 64 2.54 -1.29 -4.78
N CYS A 65 3.37 -2.09 -4.15
CA CYS A 65 4.58 -1.57 -3.57
C CYS A 65 5.56 -1.14 -4.68
N SER A 66 6.60 -0.38 -4.33
CA SER A 66 7.62 0.06 -5.29
C SER A 66 8.33 -1.12 -5.98
N ASP A 67 9.16 -0.83 -6.96
CA ASP A 67 10.01 -1.83 -7.62
C ASP A 67 10.92 -2.59 -6.64
N ALA A 68 11.29 -1.95 -5.51
CA ALA A 68 12.08 -2.57 -4.45
C ALA A 68 11.39 -3.80 -3.82
N ASP A 69 10.05 -3.80 -3.76
CA ASP A 69 9.27 -4.85 -3.11
C ASP A 69 8.73 -5.89 -4.10
N GLY A 70 8.82 -5.63 -5.40
CA GLY A 70 8.41 -6.55 -6.45
C GLY A 70 9.44 -7.66 -6.66
N THR A 71 8.99 -8.90 -6.75
CA THR A 71 9.82 -10.05 -7.07
C THR A 71 9.64 -10.45 -8.52
N ALA A 72 10.74 -10.49 -9.28
CA ALA A 72 10.72 -11.02 -10.62
C ALA A 72 10.62 -12.55 -10.59
N LEU A 73 9.68 -13.10 -11.34
CA LEU A 73 9.50 -14.52 -11.51
C LEU A 73 10.07 -14.99 -12.85
N SER A 74 10.57 -16.22 -12.90
CA SER A 74 10.85 -16.91 -14.15
C SER A 74 9.55 -17.51 -14.72
N ASP A 75 9.56 -17.87 -16.02
CA ASP A 75 8.39 -18.47 -16.69
C ASP A 75 7.94 -19.79 -16.06
N VAL A 76 8.83 -20.47 -15.31
CA VAL A 76 8.52 -21.70 -14.59
C VAL A 76 7.92 -21.46 -13.20
N ASP A 77 7.87 -20.23 -12.75
CA ASP A 77 7.39 -19.85 -11.42
C ASP A 77 5.97 -19.28 -11.43
N TRP A 78 5.33 -19.26 -12.59
CA TRP A 78 3.93 -18.88 -12.72
C TRP A 78 3.24 -19.66 -13.83
N GLU A 79 1.93 -19.84 -13.71
CA GLU A 79 1.08 -20.54 -14.67
C GLU A 79 -0.31 -19.93 -14.73
N THR A 80 -1.05 -20.25 -15.80
CA THR A 80 -2.50 -20.02 -15.89
C THR A 80 -3.21 -21.35 -15.73
N ARG A 81 -4.16 -21.42 -14.80
CA ARG A 81 -4.99 -22.61 -14.58
C ARG A 81 -6.46 -22.20 -14.46
N ASP A 82 -7.30 -22.84 -15.24
CA ASP A 82 -8.76 -22.58 -15.25
C ASP A 82 -9.12 -21.09 -15.44
N GLY A 83 -8.29 -20.35 -16.18
CA GLY A 83 -8.46 -18.91 -16.43
C GLY A 83 -7.90 -17.97 -15.35
N HIS A 84 -7.34 -18.52 -14.28
CA HIS A 84 -6.73 -17.76 -13.18
C HIS A 84 -5.23 -17.96 -13.16
N TYR A 85 -4.52 -16.95 -12.64
CA TYR A 85 -3.07 -17.01 -12.46
C TYR A 85 -2.69 -17.71 -11.16
N ARG A 86 -1.57 -18.42 -11.19
CA ARG A 86 -0.92 -19.00 -10.02
C ARG A 86 0.57 -18.68 -10.06
N VAL A 87 1.15 -18.47 -8.90
CA VAL A 87 2.59 -18.17 -8.74
C VAL A 87 3.19 -19.14 -7.74
N ARG A 88 4.45 -19.53 -7.99
CA ARG A 88 5.19 -20.37 -7.06
C ARG A 88 6.16 -19.52 -6.25
N ILE A 89 5.93 -19.41 -4.95
CA ILE A 89 6.77 -18.65 -4.02
C ILE A 89 7.23 -19.61 -2.93
N GLU A 90 8.52 -19.64 -2.66
CA GLU A 90 9.16 -20.57 -1.68
C GLU A 90 8.77 -22.04 -1.92
N GLY A 91 8.63 -22.45 -3.19
CA GLY A 91 8.30 -23.83 -3.58
C GLY A 91 6.79 -24.19 -3.48
N VAL A 92 5.95 -23.29 -2.99
CA VAL A 92 4.51 -23.50 -2.83
C VAL A 92 3.73 -22.70 -3.88
N TRP A 93 2.69 -23.32 -4.47
CA TRP A 93 1.80 -22.65 -5.40
C TRP A 93 0.74 -21.83 -4.66
N TRP A 94 0.59 -20.58 -5.06
CA TRP A 94 -0.39 -19.63 -4.54
C TRP A 94 -1.29 -19.15 -5.66
N ASP A 95 -2.60 -19.16 -5.44
CA ASP A 95 -3.55 -18.58 -6.37
C ASP A 95 -3.47 -17.07 -6.32
N VAL A 96 -3.46 -16.42 -7.48
CA VAL A 96 -3.48 -14.97 -7.61
C VAL A 96 -4.93 -14.53 -7.68
N PRO A 97 -5.43 -13.75 -6.73
CA PRO A 97 -6.77 -13.17 -6.83
C PRO A 97 -6.90 -12.31 -8.09
N ASP A 98 -8.02 -12.39 -8.78
CA ASP A 98 -8.23 -11.62 -10.03
C ASP A 98 -8.07 -10.12 -9.82
N GLU A 99 -8.52 -9.61 -8.67
CA GLU A 99 -8.34 -8.21 -8.29
C GLU A 99 -6.88 -7.80 -8.01
N ALA A 100 -5.98 -8.77 -7.84
CA ALA A 100 -4.55 -8.50 -7.70
C ALA A 100 -3.84 -8.36 -9.04
N VAL A 101 -4.47 -8.72 -10.15
CA VAL A 101 -3.87 -8.66 -11.48
C VAL A 101 -3.84 -7.22 -11.96
N ILE A 102 -2.63 -6.77 -12.36
CA ILE A 102 -2.43 -5.46 -12.97
C ILE A 102 -2.76 -5.57 -14.46
N THR A 103 -3.65 -4.71 -14.93
CA THR A 103 -4.12 -4.68 -16.33
C THR A 103 -3.38 -3.66 -17.19
N GLU A 104 -2.52 -2.83 -16.57
CA GLU A 104 -1.69 -1.87 -17.30
C GLU A 104 -0.60 -2.58 -18.13
N PRO A 105 -0.12 -1.93 -19.20
CA PRO A 105 0.97 -2.49 -20.01
C PRO A 105 2.24 -2.75 -19.17
N ASN A 106 2.75 -3.96 -19.25
CA ASN A 106 3.98 -4.34 -18.55
C ASN A 106 5.20 -3.69 -19.21
N ARG A 107 5.75 -2.66 -18.57
CA ARG A 107 6.97 -1.97 -19.02
C ARG A 107 8.26 -2.64 -18.55
N ALA A 108 8.17 -3.52 -17.54
CA ALA A 108 9.33 -4.26 -17.04
C ALA A 108 9.73 -5.41 -17.96
N GLY A 109 8.84 -5.85 -18.86
CA GLY A 109 9.10 -6.93 -19.82
C GLY A 109 9.18 -8.33 -19.20
N ARG A 110 8.96 -8.46 -17.90
CA ARG A 110 9.05 -9.71 -17.15
C ARG A 110 7.87 -9.85 -16.18
N THR A 111 7.54 -11.07 -15.81
CA THR A 111 6.52 -11.32 -14.77
C THR A 111 6.98 -10.83 -13.43
N MET A 112 6.11 -10.14 -12.71
CA MET A 112 6.39 -9.65 -11.36
C MET A 112 5.23 -9.90 -10.42
N VAL A 113 5.56 -10.16 -9.15
CA VAL A 113 4.59 -10.33 -8.07
C VAL A 113 5.01 -9.53 -6.84
N TRP A 114 4.03 -8.99 -6.13
CA TRP A 114 4.21 -8.28 -4.86
C TRP A 114 3.51 -9.06 -3.75
N PRO A 115 4.23 -10.01 -3.11
CA PRO A 115 3.69 -10.79 -2.01
C PRO A 115 3.82 -10.03 -0.69
N ILE A 116 2.80 -10.15 0.17
CA ILE A 116 2.86 -9.74 1.57
C ILE A 116 2.99 -10.99 2.43
N TYR A 117 4.03 -11.03 3.24
CA TYR A 117 4.34 -12.17 4.09
C TYR A 117 3.80 -11.95 5.51
N PHE A 118 2.93 -12.83 5.96
CA PHE A 118 2.45 -12.86 7.34
C PHE A 118 3.16 -14.00 8.08
N ARG A 119 4.11 -13.64 8.93
CA ARG A 119 4.81 -14.59 9.79
C ARG A 119 4.45 -14.32 11.24
N THR A 120 3.93 -15.33 11.92
CA THR A 120 3.71 -15.31 13.37
C THR A 120 4.44 -16.52 13.97
N VAL A 121 4.92 -16.41 15.20
CA VAL A 121 5.79 -17.42 15.85
C VAL A 121 5.20 -18.84 15.83
N ASN A 122 3.87 -18.95 15.82
CA ASN A 122 3.16 -20.24 15.95
C ASN A 122 2.19 -20.55 14.80
N THR A 123 2.27 -19.83 13.68
CA THR A 123 1.40 -20.09 12.51
C THR A 123 2.24 -20.39 11.27
N PRO A 124 1.74 -21.27 10.37
CA PRO A 124 2.39 -21.47 9.09
C PRO A 124 2.47 -20.15 8.32
N LEU A 125 3.49 -20.04 7.46
CA LEU A 125 3.64 -18.91 6.56
C LEU A 125 2.34 -18.71 5.76
N ARG A 126 1.81 -17.50 5.82
CA ARG A 126 0.70 -17.06 4.97
C ARG A 126 1.22 -15.98 4.04
N ILE A 127 0.96 -16.13 2.75
CA ILE A 127 1.27 -15.13 1.73
C ILE A 127 -0.04 -14.59 1.17
N GLU A 128 -0.11 -13.28 1.04
CA GLU A 128 -1.16 -12.59 0.31
C GLU A 128 -0.55 -11.91 -0.92
N ILE A 129 -1.12 -12.15 -2.10
CA ILE A 129 -0.68 -11.48 -3.31
C ILE A 129 -1.37 -10.12 -3.39
N ARG A 130 -0.57 -9.05 -3.26
CA ARG A 130 -1.04 -7.67 -3.36
C ARG A 130 -1.23 -7.24 -4.80
N CYS A 131 -0.23 -7.53 -5.63
CA CYS A 131 -0.23 -7.26 -7.05
C CYS A 131 0.46 -8.38 -7.82
N PHE A 132 0.03 -8.60 -9.03
CA PHE A 132 0.65 -9.52 -9.98
C PHE A 132 0.62 -8.90 -11.37
N MET A 133 1.74 -8.87 -12.04
CA MET A 133 1.89 -8.38 -13.40
C MET A 133 2.38 -9.52 -14.28
N PRO A 134 1.54 -10.06 -15.18
CA PRO A 134 1.97 -11.11 -16.08
C PRO A 134 3.03 -10.58 -17.05
N GLY A 135 3.98 -11.43 -17.38
CA GLY A 135 4.97 -11.15 -18.42
C GLY A 135 4.34 -11.10 -19.81
N SER A 136 5.03 -10.51 -20.76
CA SER A 136 4.67 -10.63 -22.16
C SER A 136 4.96 -12.06 -22.58
N MET A 137 3.94 -12.86 -22.84
CA MET A 137 4.13 -14.13 -23.58
C MET A 137 4.46 -13.75 -25.02
N ILE A 138 5.72 -13.91 -25.39
CA ILE A 138 6.19 -13.79 -26.76
C ILE A 138 6.14 -15.15 -27.41
#